data_22fc3d82c1c1a83440998fc578ea1a56
#
_entry.id   22fc3d82c1c1a83440998fc578ea1a56
#
_cell.length_a   1.000
_cell.length_b   1.000
_cell.length_c   1.000
_cell.angle_alpha   90.00
_cell.angle_beta   90.00
_cell.angle_gamma   90.00
#
_symmetry.space_group_name_H-M   'P 1'
#
loop_
_entity.id
_entity.type
_entity.pdbx_description
1 polymer ?
#
loop_
_entity_poly.entity_id
_entity_poly.type
_entity_poly.pdbx_seq_one_letter_code
_entity_poly.pdbx_strand_id
1 'polypeptide(L)'
;MMGTHPHEWFMFHGAQFGYKHANYMALENWVNVYDGDLGIALSDTYTSGIFLSNLSRKQAKLFDGVRCDSGNEFEFIDRLVARYKELGIDATTKTIVFSNALDFTKALDIQEYCQNKIRCSFGIGTNLTNDTGFEPSNIVMKLTQCKMNVNQEWRECIKLSDDEGKHTGSLEEVQACLYELRLN
;
A
#
# COMPACT_ATOMS: atom_id res chain seq x y z
N MET A 1 -12.42 9.77 -11.03
CA MET A 1 -11.94 10.09 -9.64
C MET A 1 -10.93 9.03 -9.27
N MET A 2 -9.75 9.41 -8.77
CA MET A 2 -8.74 8.45 -8.32
C MET A 2 -8.98 8.16 -6.84
N GLY A 3 -9.25 6.91 -6.47
CA GLY A 3 -9.44 6.49 -5.09
C GLY A 3 -8.42 5.43 -4.71
N THR A 4 -7.99 5.42 -3.46
CA THR A 4 -7.02 4.45 -2.93
C THR A 4 -7.48 3.90 -1.60
N HIS A 5 -6.95 2.74 -1.22
CA HIS A 5 -7.27 2.08 0.04
C HIS A 5 -6.58 2.75 1.25
N PRO A 6 -7.18 2.72 2.44
CA PRO A 6 -6.46 2.93 3.70
C PRO A 6 -5.72 1.66 4.14
N HIS A 7 -4.65 1.81 4.95
CA HIS A 7 -3.96 0.66 5.55
C HIS A 7 -4.89 -0.22 6.39
N GLU A 8 -5.83 0.40 7.08
CA GLU A 8 -6.80 -0.26 7.96
C GLU A 8 -7.63 -1.31 7.24
N TRP A 9 -7.88 -1.12 5.94
CA TRP A 9 -8.56 -2.10 5.09
C TRP A 9 -7.76 -3.41 4.99
N PHE A 10 -6.48 -3.31 4.70
CA PHE A 10 -5.59 -4.48 4.64
C PHE A 10 -5.34 -5.07 6.02
N MET A 11 -5.17 -4.24 7.05
CA MET A 11 -4.98 -4.66 8.44
C MET A 11 -6.18 -5.48 8.94
N PHE A 12 -7.40 -5.05 8.65
CA PHE A 12 -8.62 -5.82 8.91
C PHE A 12 -8.58 -7.19 8.22
N HIS A 13 -8.22 -7.23 6.94
CA HIS A 13 -8.18 -8.48 6.19
C HIS A 13 -7.10 -9.43 6.72
N GLY A 14 -5.94 -8.91 7.14
CA GLY A 14 -4.90 -9.72 7.78
C GLY A 14 -5.38 -10.36 9.07
N ALA A 15 -6.00 -9.58 9.94
CA ALA A 15 -6.55 -10.08 11.19
C ALA A 15 -7.66 -11.13 10.99
N GLN A 16 -8.47 -11.02 9.92
CA GLN A 16 -9.60 -11.94 9.70
C GLN A 16 -9.25 -13.18 8.88
N PHE A 17 -8.35 -13.06 7.88
CA PHE A 17 -8.08 -14.10 6.89
C PHE A 17 -6.63 -14.65 6.95
N GLY A 18 -5.79 -14.12 7.87
CA GLY A 18 -4.36 -14.40 7.93
C GLY A 18 -3.54 -13.52 6.99
N TYR A 19 -2.29 -13.29 7.37
CA TYR A 19 -1.42 -12.30 6.72
C TYR A 19 -1.05 -12.66 5.27
N LYS A 20 -0.87 -13.96 4.99
CA LYS A 20 -0.62 -14.46 3.62
C LYS A 20 -1.72 -14.12 2.64
N HIS A 21 -2.96 -14.09 3.11
CA HIS A 21 -4.13 -13.88 2.26
C HIS A 21 -4.64 -12.43 2.30
N ALA A 22 -4.09 -11.60 3.18
CA ALA A 22 -4.58 -10.25 3.44
C ALA A 22 -4.68 -9.40 2.17
N ASN A 23 -3.59 -9.29 1.41
CA ASN A 23 -3.56 -8.49 0.18
C ASN A 23 -4.57 -9.00 -0.85
N TYR A 24 -4.60 -10.32 -1.07
CA TYR A 24 -5.52 -10.93 -2.03
C TYR A 24 -6.99 -10.68 -1.66
N MET A 25 -7.36 -10.97 -0.40
CA MET A 25 -8.74 -10.81 0.08
C MET A 25 -9.18 -9.35 0.12
N ALA A 26 -8.28 -8.45 0.51
CA ALA A 26 -8.55 -7.02 0.51
C ALA A 26 -8.88 -6.51 -0.91
N LEU A 27 -8.10 -6.90 -1.90
CA LEU A 27 -8.30 -6.51 -3.29
C LEU A 27 -9.56 -7.15 -3.90
N GLU A 28 -9.82 -8.44 -3.66
CA GLU A 28 -11.02 -9.11 -4.16
C GLU A 28 -12.31 -8.51 -3.54
N ASN A 29 -12.32 -8.26 -2.23
CA ASN A 29 -13.48 -7.66 -1.58
C ASN A 29 -13.72 -6.21 -2.04
N TRP A 30 -12.65 -5.48 -2.39
CA TRP A 30 -12.81 -4.15 -2.98
C TRP A 30 -13.45 -4.22 -4.37
N VAL A 31 -12.99 -5.13 -5.21
CA VAL A 31 -13.56 -5.35 -6.55
C VAL A 31 -15.02 -5.79 -6.46
N ASN A 32 -15.38 -6.65 -5.50
CA ASN A 32 -16.76 -7.10 -5.31
C ASN A 32 -17.74 -5.96 -4.97
N VAL A 33 -17.24 -4.83 -4.46
CA VAL A 33 -18.08 -3.67 -4.10
C VAL A 33 -18.04 -2.59 -5.18
N TYR A 34 -16.88 -2.37 -5.79
CA TYR A 34 -16.62 -1.23 -6.67
C TYR A 34 -16.41 -1.62 -8.14
N ASP A 35 -16.49 -2.91 -8.50
CA ASP A 35 -16.36 -3.43 -9.88
C ASP A 35 -15.09 -2.99 -10.63
N GLY A 36 -14.07 -2.54 -9.90
CA GLY A 36 -12.82 -2.00 -10.44
C GLY A 36 -12.69 -0.48 -10.34
N ASP A 37 -13.75 0.24 -10.00
CA ASP A 37 -13.66 1.67 -9.70
C ASP A 37 -12.82 1.92 -8.43
N LEU A 38 -12.30 3.15 -8.29
CA LEU A 38 -11.40 3.55 -7.19
C LEU A 38 -10.16 2.64 -7.11
N GLY A 39 -9.63 2.28 -8.27
CA GLY A 39 -8.71 1.16 -8.50
C GLY A 39 -7.24 1.47 -8.25
N ILE A 40 -6.86 2.21 -7.19
CA ILE A 40 -5.45 2.39 -6.78
C ILE A 40 -5.17 1.54 -5.55
N ALA A 41 -4.45 0.43 -5.74
CA ALA A 41 -4.14 -0.53 -4.70
C ALA A 41 -3.00 -0.03 -3.80
N LEU A 42 -3.20 -0.02 -2.48
CA LEU A 42 -2.14 0.29 -1.52
C LEU A 42 -1.21 -0.91 -1.36
N SER A 43 0.12 -0.70 -1.40
CA SER A 43 1.08 -1.80 -1.55
C SER A 43 1.89 -2.16 -0.31
N ASP A 44 1.97 -1.30 0.69
CA ASP A 44 3.00 -1.40 1.73
C ASP A 44 2.50 -1.82 3.12
N THR A 45 1.23 -2.19 3.27
CA THR A 45 0.69 -2.61 4.58
C THR A 45 1.46 -3.81 5.14
N TYR A 46 1.75 -4.82 4.31
CA TYR A 46 2.56 -6.00 4.64
C TYR A 46 3.84 -6.05 3.82
N THR A 47 4.48 -4.93 3.60
CA THR A 47 5.58 -4.62 2.70
C THR A 47 5.22 -4.70 1.20
N SER A 48 5.84 -3.84 0.43
CA SER A 48 5.68 -3.83 -1.04
C SER A 48 6.18 -5.12 -1.69
N GLY A 49 7.18 -5.78 -1.09
CA GLY A 49 7.69 -7.07 -1.55
C GLY A 49 6.63 -8.16 -1.53
N ILE A 50 5.92 -8.30 -0.42
CA ILE A 50 4.82 -9.26 -0.27
C ILE A 50 3.66 -8.89 -1.21
N PHE A 51 3.30 -7.59 -1.29
CA PHE A 51 2.27 -7.14 -2.20
C PHE A 51 2.57 -7.52 -3.66
N LEU A 52 3.76 -7.21 -4.15
CA LEU A 52 4.17 -7.51 -5.53
C LEU A 52 4.17 -9.01 -5.80
N SER A 53 4.63 -9.84 -4.85
CA SER A 53 4.63 -11.30 -5.00
C SER A 53 3.20 -11.87 -5.08
N ASN A 54 2.26 -11.27 -4.35
CA ASN A 54 0.86 -11.70 -4.28
C ASN A 54 -0.02 -11.13 -5.40
N LEU A 55 0.42 -10.06 -6.08
CA LEU A 55 -0.36 -9.41 -7.12
C LEU A 55 -0.62 -10.37 -8.29
N SER A 56 -1.87 -10.79 -8.43
CA SER A 56 -2.28 -11.67 -9.51
C SER A 56 -2.46 -10.90 -10.84
N ARG A 57 -2.40 -11.64 -11.97
CA ARG A 57 -2.67 -11.04 -13.29
C ARG A 57 -4.10 -10.46 -13.37
N LYS A 58 -5.09 -11.10 -12.75
CA LYS A 58 -6.47 -10.59 -12.68
C LYS A 58 -6.50 -9.23 -12.00
N GLN A 59 -5.93 -9.11 -10.82
CA GLN A 59 -5.87 -7.86 -10.06
C GLN A 59 -5.05 -6.79 -10.80
N ALA A 60 -3.89 -7.15 -11.35
CA ALA A 60 -3.08 -6.22 -12.15
C ALA A 60 -3.82 -5.67 -13.38
N LYS A 61 -4.77 -6.42 -13.93
CA LYS A 61 -5.64 -5.94 -15.03
C LYS A 61 -6.73 -4.99 -14.52
N LEU A 62 -7.41 -5.37 -13.43
CA LEU A 62 -8.58 -4.65 -12.91
C LEU A 62 -8.21 -3.30 -12.28
N PHE A 63 -7.12 -3.27 -11.51
CA PHE A 63 -6.68 -2.04 -10.85
C PHE A 63 -5.99 -1.09 -11.82
N ASP A 64 -6.30 0.21 -11.72
CA ASP A 64 -5.71 1.27 -12.54
C ASP A 64 -4.24 1.54 -12.16
N GLY A 65 -3.88 1.20 -10.93
CA GLY A 65 -2.53 1.43 -10.44
C GLY A 65 -2.31 1.02 -9.00
N VAL A 66 -1.19 1.49 -8.46
CA VAL A 66 -0.70 1.14 -7.13
C VAL A 66 -0.28 2.41 -6.38
N ARG A 67 -0.49 2.46 -5.06
CA ARG A 67 0.01 3.53 -4.18
C ARG A 67 1.28 3.06 -3.49
N CYS A 68 2.33 3.86 -3.61
CA CYS A 68 3.60 3.75 -2.88
C CYS A 68 3.56 4.76 -1.71
N ASP A 69 3.57 4.25 -0.46
CA ASP A 69 3.40 5.07 0.75
C ASP A 69 4.58 4.94 1.73
N SER A 70 5.59 4.13 1.40
CA SER A 70 6.82 3.94 2.17
C SER A 70 7.95 3.36 1.32
N GLY A 71 9.16 3.31 1.85
CA GLY A 71 10.34 2.78 1.18
C GLY A 71 10.93 3.71 0.12
N ASN A 72 11.80 3.15 -0.74
CA ASN A 72 12.46 3.87 -1.83
C ASN A 72 11.60 3.86 -3.09
N GLU A 73 11.18 5.03 -3.56
CA GLU A 73 10.27 5.20 -4.68
C GLU A 73 10.87 4.71 -6.02
N PHE A 74 12.16 4.93 -6.25
CA PHE A 74 12.84 4.53 -7.49
C PHE A 74 12.94 3.01 -7.61
N GLU A 75 13.32 2.36 -6.51
CA GLU A 75 13.35 0.90 -6.43
C GLU A 75 11.96 0.30 -6.60
N PHE A 76 10.95 0.91 -5.98
CA PHE A 76 9.57 0.49 -6.12
C PHE A 76 9.08 0.57 -7.57
N ILE A 77 9.40 1.66 -8.31
CA ILE A 77 9.07 1.81 -9.73
C ILE A 77 9.63 0.64 -10.53
N ASP A 78 10.92 0.35 -10.39
CA ASP A 78 11.57 -0.70 -11.18
C ASP A 78 11.00 -2.08 -10.87
N ARG A 79 10.73 -2.38 -9.60
CA ARG A 79 10.12 -3.65 -9.16
C ARG A 79 8.69 -3.81 -9.67
N LEU A 80 7.87 -2.76 -9.61
CA LEU A 80 6.50 -2.79 -10.09
C LEU A 80 6.43 -2.93 -11.62
N VAL A 81 7.25 -2.20 -12.36
CA VAL A 81 7.35 -2.31 -13.82
C VAL A 81 7.78 -3.72 -14.23
N ALA A 82 8.78 -4.28 -13.55
CA ALA A 82 9.20 -5.66 -13.77
C ALA A 82 8.04 -6.65 -13.50
N ARG A 83 7.31 -6.45 -12.39
CA ARG A 83 6.16 -7.29 -12.05
C ARG A 83 5.05 -7.20 -13.08
N TYR A 84 4.70 -6.02 -13.56
CA TYR A 84 3.71 -5.87 -14.65
C TYR A 84 4.17 -6.59 -15.92
N LYS A 85 5.44 -6.50 -16.28
CA LYS A 85 6.01 -7.22 -17.43
C LYS A 85 5.88 -8.73 -17.27
N GLU A 86 6.21 -9.30 -16.11
CA GLU A 86 6.03 -10.73 -15.80
C GLU A 86 4.58 -11.17 -15.96
N LEU A 87 3.63 -10.32 -15.54
CA LEU A 87 2.20 -10.59 -15.64
C LEU A 87 1.62 -10.34 -17.05
N GLY A 88 2.43 -9.87 -18.00
CA GLY A 88 2.00 -9.53 -19.35
C GLY A 88 1.07 -8.32 -19.39
N ILE A 89 1.35 -7.32 -18.55
CA ILE A 89 0.65 -6.03 -18.46
C ILE A 89 1.56 -4.93 -18.98
N ASP A 90 1.06 -4.06 -19.81
CA ASP A 90 1.76 -2.86 -20.24
C ASP A 90 1.76 -1.82 -19.10
N ALA A 91 2.91 -1.61 -18.47
CA ALA A 91 3.06 -0.70 -17.35
C ALA A 91 2.74 0.76 -17.72
N THR A 92 2.91 1.16 -18.99
CA THR A 92 2.59 2.53 -19.43
C THR A 92 1.11 2.86 -19.35
N THR A 93 0.25 1.86 -19.26
CA THR A 93 -1.20 2.01 -19.05
C THR A 93 -1.59 2.15 -17.59
N LYS A 94 -0.66 1.91 -16.66
CA LYS A 94 -0.87 1.92 -15.22
C LYS A 94 -0.33 3.18 -14.56
N THR A 95 -0.77 3.45 -13.32
CA THR A 95 -0.36 4.65 -12.56
C THR A 95 0.21 4.25 -11.21
N ILE A 96 1.30 4.89 -10.79
CA ILE A 96 1.72 4.90 -9.40
C ILE A 96 1.28 6.20 -8.74
N VAL A 97 0.64 6.11 -7.59
CA VAL A 97 0.38 7.26 -6.71
C VAL A 97 1.43 7.26 -5.60
N PHE A 98 2.31 8.24 -5.58
CA PHE A 98 3.31 8.40 -4.53
C PHE A 98 2.78 9.30 -3.43
N SER A 99 2.96 8.89 -2.15
CA SER A 99 2.47 9.62 -0.98
C SER A 99 3.40 9.54 0.23
N ASN A 100 4.67 9.16 0.03
CA ASN A 100 5.66 9.02 1.09
C ASN A 100 6.46 10.31 1.29
N ALA A 101 6.01 11.17 2.22
CA ALA A 101 6.74 12.37 2.66
C ALA A 101 7.32 13.23 1.51
N LEU A 102 6.53 13.44 0.46
CA LEU A 102 6.96 14.15 -0.74
C LEU A 102 7.04 15.66 -0.51
N ASP A 103 8.04 16.25 -1.12
CA ASP A 103 8.11 17.66 -1.48
C ASP A 103 8.05 17.84 -3.01
N PHE A 104 8.08 19.09 -3.46
CA PHE A 104 7.96 19.41 -4.88
C PHE A 104 9.18 18.94 -5.68
N THR A 105 10.38 19.06 -5.12
CA THR A 105 11.63 18.65 -5.77
C THR A 105 11.67 17.14 -5.99
N LYS A 106 11.41 16.39 -4.92
CA LYS A 106 11.35 14.92 -4.98
C LYS A 106 10.27 14.42 -5.96
N ALA A 107 9.13 15.12 -6.03
CA ALA A 107 8.08 14.79 -7.00
C ALA A 107 8.54 14.97 -8.45
N LEU A 108 9.32 16.01 -8.76
CA LEU A 108 9.89 16.21 -10.10
C LEU A 108 10.92 15.13 -10.47
N ASP A 109 11.81 14.77 -9.55
CA ASP A 109 12.81 13.70 -9.78
C ASP A 109 12.11 12.35 -10.07
N ILE A 110 11.07 12.02 -9.30
CA ILE A 110 10.27 10.81 -9.51
C ILE A 110 9.54 10.89 -10.86
N GLN A 111 8.98 12.04 -11.22
CA GLN A 111 8.29 12.23 -12.50
C GLN A 111 9.23 11.98 -13.69
N GLU A 112 10.44 12.53 -13.63
CA GLU A 112 11.45 12.29 -14.65
C GLU A 112 11.82 10.80 -14.75
N TYR A 113 12.00 10.14 -13.62
CA TYR A 113 12.33 8.71 -13.58
C TYR A 113 11.23 7.81 -14.13
N CYS A 114 9.96 8.20 -13.95
CA CYS A 114 8.79 7.49 -14.48
C CYS A 114 8.62 7.63 -16.00
N GLN A 115 9.30 8.59 -16.66
CA GLN A 115 9.11 8.84 -18.10
C GLN A 115 9.30 7.57 -18.92
N ASN A 116 8.34 7.30 -19.80
CA ASN A 116 8.29 6.13 -20.68
C ASN A 116 8.24 4.76 -19.97
N LYS A 117 8.11 4.72 -18.64
CA LYS A 117 8.00 3.49 -17.86
C LYS A 117 6.57 3.26 -17.37
N ILE A 118 6.00 4.26 -16.69
CA ILE A 118 4.71 4.16 -16.01
C ILE A 118 4.17 5.56 -15.73
N ARG A 119 2.86 5.73 -15.64
CA ARG A 119 2.27 7.02 -15.23
C ARG A 119 2.47 7.24 -13.74
N CYS A 120 2.61 8.49 -13.32
CA CYS A 120 2.73 8.85 -11.91
C CYS A 120 1.75 9.97 -11.52
N SER A 121 1.40 9.97 -10.24
CA SER A 121 0.63 11.03 -9.57
C SER A 121 1.16 11.18 -8.14
N PHE A 122 0.98 12.35 -7.53
CA PHE A 122 1.64 12.70 -6.28
C PHE A 122 0.63 13.21 -5.25
N GLY A 123 0.71 12.66 -4.04
CA GLY A 123 0.04 13.16 -2.84
C GLY A 123 1.07 13.91 -1.98
N ILE A 124 1.12 15.23 -2.08
CA ILE A 124 1.97 16.08 -1.25
C ILE A 124 1.11 16.62 -0.12
N GLY A 125 1.41 16.22 1.12
CA GLY A 125 0.69 16.62 2.31
C GLY A 125 1.29 17.90 2.93
N THR A 126 1.93 17.76 4.08
CA THR A 126 2.48 18.86 4.91
C THR A 126 3.33 19.84 4.11
N ASN A 127 4.22 19.36 3.26
CA ASN A 127 5.14 20.19 2.45
C ASN A 127 4.43 21.08 1.40
N LEU A 128 3.13 20.90 1.20
CA LEU A 128 2.31 21.77 0.35
C LEU A 128 1.25 22.53 1.14
N THR A 129 0.67 21.90 2.17
CA THR A 129 -0.51 22.44 2.87
C THR A 129 -0.18 23.14 4.19
N ASN A 130 0.99 22.89 4.76
CA ASN A 130 1.42 23.43 6.06
C ASN A 130 2.93 23.71 6.13
N ASP A 131 3.52 24.16 5.04
CA ASP A 131 4.90 24.66 4.97
C ASP A 131 4.92 26.15 5.32
N THR A 132 4.64 26.46 6.58
CA THR A 132 4.45 27.85 7.07
C THR A 132 5.56 28.29 8.04
N GLY A 133 6.58 27.44 8.26
CA GLY A 133 7.64 27.68 9.24
C GLY A 133 7.26 27.33 10.68
N PHE A 134 6.05 26.84 10.92
CA PHE A 134 5.63 26.28 12.21
C PHE A 134 5.67 24.76 12.18
N GLU A 135 5.95 24.13 13.33
CA GLU A 135 5.93 22.67 13.47
C GLU A 135 4.52 22.15 13.20
N PRO A 136 4.31 21.29 12.19
CA PRO A 136 2.99 20.76 11.88
C PRO A 136 2.54 19.74 12.93
N SER A 137 1.26 19.74 13.25
CA SER A 137 0.67 18.68 14.07
C SER A 137 0.71 17.35 13.33
N ASN A 138 1.26 16.33 13.98
CA ASN A 138 1.28 14.95 13.45
C ASN A 138 0.23 14.11 14.17
N ILE A 139 -0.92 13.89 13.52
CA ILE A 139 -2.02 13.08 14.07
C ILE A 139 -2.17 11.83 13.21
N VAL A 140 -1.93 10.67 13.81
CA VAL A 140 -2.09 9.36 13.17
C VAL A 140 -3.02 8.50 14.01
N MET A 141 -4.09 7.98 13.41
CA MET A 141 -4.97 6.98 14.00
C MET A 141 -4.80 5.66 13.24
N LYS A 142 -4.68 4.56 13.99
CA LYS A 142 -4.54 3.22 13.42
C LYS A 142 -5.55 2.27 14.05
N LEU A 143 -6.04 1.32 13.24
CA LEU A 143 -6.85 0.22 13.72
C LEU A 143 -5.98 -0.71 14.58
N THR A 144 -6.35 -0.91 15.84
CA THR A 144 -5.60 -1.77 16.76
C THR A 144 -6.16 -3.19 16.82
N GLN A 145 -7.49 -3.31 16.81
CA GLN A 145 -8.18 -4.60 16.87
C GLN A 145 -9.47 -4.57 16.06
N CYS A 146 -9.88 -5.72 15.56
CA CYS A 146 -11.16 -5.87 14.86
C CYS A 146 -11.81 -7.23 15.14
N LYS A 147 -13.11 -7.32 14.84
CA LYS A 147 -13.87 -8.58 14.77
C LYS A 147 -14.96 -8.47 13.70
N MET A 148 -15.29 -9.57 13.03
CA MET A 148 -16.31 -9.58 11.98
C MET A 148 -17.74 -9.46 12.52
N ASN A 149 -17.99 -10.02 13.72
CA ASN A 149 -19.30 -10.00 14.35
C ASN A 149 -19.19 -10.03 15.88
N VAL A 150 -20.29 -9.82 16.56
CA VAL A 150 -20.36 -9.70 18.01
C VAL A 150 -19.94 -10.96 18.78
N ASN A 151 -20.00 -12.13 18.14
CA ASN A 151 -19.70 -13.43 18.75
C ASN A 151 -18.23 -13.85 18.57
N GLN A 152 -17.44 -13.09 17.80
CA GLN A 152 -16.01 -13.35 17.64
C GLN A 152 -15.19 -12.62 18.70
N GLU A 153 -14.04 -13.18 19.01
CA GLU A 153 -13.01 -12.50 19.79
C GLU A 153 -12.36 -11.39 18.98
N TRP A 154 -11.83 -10.39 19.69
CA TRP A 154 -11.03 -9.35 19.11
C TRP A 154 -9.71 -9.91 18.62
N ARG A 155 -9.29 -9.51 17.41
CA ARG A 155 -8.01 -9.86 16.81
C ARG A 155 -7.20 -8.60 16.56
N GLU A 156 -5.92 -8.66 16.84
CA GLU A 156 -5.01 -7.54 16.57
C GLU A 156 -4.89 -7.27 15.07
N CYS A 157 -4.71 -6.00 14.76
CA CYS A 157 -4.54 -5.51 13.40
C CYS A 157 -3.12 -4.98 13.22
N ILE A 158 -2.34 -5.60 12.35
CA ILE A 158 -0.92 -5.32 12.15
C ILE A 158 -0.69 -4.56 10.86
N LYS A 159 0.21 -3.57 10.92
CA LYS A 159 0.86 -2.95 9.76
C LYS A 159 2.37 -3.15 9.88
N LEU A 160 3.04 -3.60 8.82
CA LEU A 160 4.50 -3.69 8.76
C LEU A 160 5.12 -2.41 8.20
N SER A 161 4.80 -1.97 6.99
CA SER A 161 5.49 -0.93 6.24
C SER A 161 6.83 -1.38 5.63
N ASP A 162 7.31 -0.65 4.61
CA ASP A 162 8.68 -0.85 4.08
C ASP A 162 9.74 -0.05 4.85
N ASP A 163 9.33 0.90 5.68
CA ASP A 163 10.23 1.69 6.51
C ASP A 163 10.46 0.99 7.86
N GLU A 164 11.73 0.82 8.24
CA GLU A 164 12.10 0.26 9.54
C GLU A 164 11.49 1.06 10.70
N GLY A 165 10.96 0.34 11.71
CA GLY A 165 10.39 0.94 12.91
C GLY A 165 9.00 1.56 12.74
N LYS A 166 8.42 1.55 11.54
CA LYS A 166 7.05 2.06 11.30
C LYS A 166 5.95 1.00 11.40
N HIS A 167 6.24 -0.16 11.98
CA HIS A 167 5.23 -1.18 12.23
C HIS A 167 4.26 -0.75 13.36
N THR A 168 3.04 -1.26 13.33
CA THR A 168 2.02 -1.10 14.38
C THR A 168 1.48 -2.45 14.80
N GLY A 169 1.14 -2.59 16.10
CA GLY A 169 0.69 -3.82 16.74
C GLY A 169 1.60 -4.22 17.90
N SER A 170 1.23 -5.27 18.63
CA SER A 170 2.09 -5.85 19.66
C SER A 170 3.34 -6.49 19.03
N LEU A 171 4.44 -6.53 19.76
CA LEU A 171 5.68 -7.14 19.29
C LEU A 171 5.48 -8.62 18.95
N GLU A 172 4.69 -9.32 19.75
CA GLU A 172 4.38 -10.74 19.58
C GLU A 172 3.64 -10.98 18.25
N GLU A 173 2.61 -10.19 17.98
CA GLU A 173 1.81 -10.35 16.76
C GLU A 173 2.56 -9.87 15.51
N VAL A 174 3.40 -8.83 15.63
CA VAL A 174 4.31 -8.43 14.55
C VAL A 174 5.27 -9.56 14.20
N GLN A 175 5.85 -10.24 15.19
CA GLN A 175 6.74 -11.39 14.95
C GLN A 175 5.99 -12.56 14.30
N ALA A 176 4.76 -12.85 14.75
CA ALA A 176 3.92 -13.86 14.12
C ALA A 176 3.61 -13.53 12.66
N CYS A 177 3.32 -12.26 12.36
CA CYS A 177 3.11 -11.75 11.02
C CYS A 177 4.36 -11.94 10.14
N LEU A 178 5.54 -11.53 10.62
CA LEU A 178 6.81 -11.70 9.91
C LEU A 178 7.10 -13.18 9.62
N TYR A 179 6.91 -14.04 10.61
CA TYR A 179 7.08 -15.49 10.45
C TYR A 179 6.12 -16.08 9.40
N GLU A 180 4.83 -15.74 9.46
CA GLU A 180 3.84 -16.21 8.49
C GLU A 180 4.19 -15.76 7.07
N LEU A 181 4.68 -14.53 6.91
CA LEU A 181 5.08 -13.95 5.63
C LEU A 181 6.49 -14.36 5.18
N ARG A 182 7.26 -15.09 6.01
CA ARG A 182 8.66 -15.50 5.76
C ARG A 182 9.60 -14.31 5.52
N LEU A 183 9.45 -13.29 6.33
CA LEU A 183 10.27 -12.06 6.31
C LEU A 183 11.35 -12.04 7.41
N ASN A 184 11.63 -13.16 8.08
CA ASN A 184 12.68 -13.31 9.12
C ASN A 184 14.02 -13.63 8.49
#